data_905b3798ceafff86d9646cd32e217c6e
#
_entry.id   905b3798ceafff86d9646cd32e217c6e
#
_cell.length_a   1.000
_cell.length_b   1.000
_cell.length_c   1.000
_cell.angle_alpha   90.00
_cell.angle_beta   90.00
_cell.angle_gamma   90.00
#
_symmetry.space_group_name_H-M   'P 1'
#
loop_
_entity.id
_entity.type
_entity.pdbx_description
1 polymer ?
#
loop_
_entity_poly.entity_id
_entity_poly.type
_entity_poly.pdbx_seq_one_letter_code
_entity_poly.pdbx_strand_id
1 'polypeptide(L)'
;MAEGGNSAYRGVRDLSPLVSAAVDLATKAGFDNSCAPEQGRLLSVLARGRTGGRVGETGTGCGVGLAWMVDATDPATTFVSIEVDEGRAAASAGLFASRPQVRVLHGDWTGLAEHGPFDLLVLDGGGKGKDPVADPPIDPAAGWLAVGGLIVLDDFIPAGEPGAAEHDAARRHWLDHPALKATELRLTPTLATIVGLRVR
;
A
#
# COMPACT_ATOMS: atom_id res chain seq x y z
N MET A 1 10.13 -8.86 -9.40
CA MET A 1 9.46 -9.06 -8.09
C MET A 1 10.49 -8.78 -7.02
N ALA A 2 10.19 -7.89 -6.08
CA ALA A 2 11.10 -7.64 -4.96
C ALA A 2 11.28 -8.94 -4.16
N GLU A 3 12.53 -9.30 -3.87
CA GLU A 3 12.84 -10.35 -2.90
C GLU A 3 12.40 -9.86 -1.53
N GLY A 4 11.24 -10.27 -1.07
CA GLY A 4 10.75 -9.77 0.21
C GLY A 4 9.70 -10.65 0.82
N GLY A 5 8.54 -10.55 0.40
CA GLY A 5 7.43 -11.34 0.89
C GLY A 5 7.56 -11.80 2.34
N ASN A 6 6.95 -12.91 2.68
CA ASN A 6 7.01 -13.47 4.03
C ASN A 6 8.42 -13.87 4.47
N SER A 7 9.32 -14.17 3.53
CA SER A 7 10.69 -14.57 3.87
C SER A 7 11.50 -13.42 4.48
N ALA A 8 11.20 -12.18 4.15
CA ALA A 8 11.85 -11.00 4.70
C ALA A 8 11.54 -10.78 6.21
N TYR A 9 10.49 -11.42 6.71
CA TYR A 9 10.13 -11.35 8.14
C TYR A 9 10.92 -12.33 9.00
N ARG A 10 11.69 -13.24 8.41
CA ARG A 10 12.53 -14.18 9.19
C ARG A 10 13.57 -13.41 9.99
N GLY A 11 13.48 -13.52 11.32
CA GLY A 11 14.42 -12.86 12.24
C GLY A 11 14.09 -11.38 12.51
N VAL A 12 13.04 -10.82 11.94
CA VAL A 12 12.56 -9.50 12.34
C VAL A 12 12.01 -9.61 13.76
N ARG A 13 12.58 -8.82 14.67
CA ARG A 13 12.18 -8.76 16.08
C ARG A 13 11.19 -7.63 16.29
N ASP A 14 10.41 -7.73 17.37
CA ASP A 14 9.53 -6.66 17.87
C ASP A 14 8.39 -6.28 16.89
N LEU A 15 7.90 -7.27 16.11
CA LEU A 15 6.64 -7.11 15.39
C LEU A 15 5.48 -7.01 16.39
N SER A 16 4.53 -6.13 16.11
CA SER A 16 3.30 -6.09 16.90
C SER A 16 2.49 -7.39 16.73
N PRO A 17 1.62 -7.73 17.68
CA PRO A 17 0.75 -8.91 17.55
C PRO A 17 -0.09 -8.90 16.27
N LEU A 18 -0.55 -7.72 15.82
CA LEU A 18 -1.36 -7.59 14.61
C LEU A 18 -0.54 -7.88 13.34
N VAL A 19 0.64 -7.29 13.24
CA VAL A 19 1.55 -7.54 12.10
C VAL A 19 1.99 -9.00 12.06
N SER A 20 2.35 -9.58 13.21
CA SER A 20 2.70 -11.00 13.31
C SER A 20 1.54 -11.90 12.83
N ALA A 21 0.32 -11.62 13.26
CA ALA A 21 -0.86 -12.38 12.82
C ALA A 21 -1.12 -12.28 11.32
N ALA A 22 -0.89 -11.11 10.71
CA ALA A 22 -1.00 -10.92 9.26
C ALA A 22 0.07 -11.72 8.50
N VAL A 23 1.33 -11.70 8.96
CA VAL A 23 2.43 -12.49 8.38
C VAL A 23 2.18 -13.99 8.51
N ASP A 24 1.65 -14.44 9.65
CA ASP A 24 1.25 -15.83 9.86
C ASP A 24 0.11 -16.25 8.92
N LEU A 25 -0.87 -15.36 8.71
CA LEU A 25 -1.96 -15.58 7.77
C LEU A 25 -1.43 -15.72 6.34
N ALA A 26 -0.56 -14.81 5.90
CA ALA A 26 0.07 -14.87 4.58
C ALA A 26 0.88 -16.16 4.38
N THR A 27 1.65 -16.56 5.40
CA THR A 27 2.45 -17.79 5.36
C THR A 27 1.56 -19.04 5.25
N LYS A 28 0.48 -19.11 6.01
CA LYS A 28 -0.49 -20.24 5.96
C LYS A 28 -1.23 -20.29 4.63
N ALA A 29 -1.50 -19.15 4.02
CA ALA A 29 -2.14 -19.04 2.72
C ALA A 29 -1.18 -19.31 1.54
N GLY A 30 0.12 -19.46 1.77
CA GLY A 30 1.12 -19.56 0.70
C GLY A 30 1.22 -18.29 -0.14
N PHE A 31 0.91 -17.12 0.44
CA PHE A 31 0.94 -15.84 -0.24
C PHE A 31 2.28 -15.14 0.03
N ASP A 32 3.16 -15.09 -0.97
CA ASP A 32 4.52 -14.57 -0.82
C ASP A 32 4.70 -13.07 -1.17
N ASN A 33 3.64 -12.40 -1.63
CA ASN A 33 3.69 -11.01 -2.07
C ASN A 33 3.35 -10.00 -0.96
N SER A 34 3.61 -10.33 0.30
CA SER A 34 3.44 -9.37 1.40
C SER A 34 4.47 -8.25 1.33
N CYS A 35 4.11 -7.04 1.73
CA CYS A 35 5.07 -5.94 1.76
C CYS A 35 6.27 -6.24 2.64
N ALA A 36 7.46 -5.78 2.24
CA ALA A 36 8.68 -5.96 3.02
C ALA A 36 8.61 -5.18 4.37
N PRO A 37 9.35 -5.61 5.42
CA PRO A 37 9.37 -4.91 6.70
C PRO A 37 9.77 -3.43 6.60
N GLU A 38 10.68 -3.09 5.67
CA GLU A 38 11.11 -1.71 5.40
C GLU A 38 9.94 -0.87 4.87
N GLN A 39 9.15 -1.42 3.94
CA GLN A 39 7.93 -0.80 3.43
C GLN A 39 6.90 -0.66 4.55
N GLY A 40 6.68 -1.70 5.34
CA GLY A 40 5.76 -1.67 6.47
C GLY A 40 6.10 -0.56 7.48
N ARG A 41 7.39 -0.39 7.82
CA ARG A 41 7.85 0.70 8.69
C ARG A 41 7.59 2.07 8.09
N LEU A 42 7.84 2.25 6.79
CA LEU A 42 7.52 3.51 6.09
C LEU A 42 6.01 3.79 6.15
N LEU A 43 5.17 2.80 5.83
CA LEU A 43 3.71 2.92 5.90
C LEU A 43 3.24 3.30 7.31
N SER A 44 3.82 2.71 8.36
CA SER A 44 3.53 3.07 9.76
C SER A 44 3.81 4.54 10.06
N VAL A 45 4.96 5.05 9.63
CA VAL A 45 5.34 6.47 9.84
C VAL A 45 4.38 7.40 9.11
N LEU A 46 4.06 7.09 7.85
CA LEU A 46 3.16 7.92 7.04
C LEU A 46 1.73 7.89 7.56
N ALA A 47 1.22 6.72 7.94
CA ALA A 47 -0.12 6.56 8.53
C ALA A 47 -0.22 7.30 9.88
N ARG A 48 0.81 7.20 10.73
CA ARG A 48 0.85 7.93 12.01
C ARG A 48 0.74 9.43 11.83
N GLY A 49 1.33 9.97 10.76
CA GLY A 49 1.21 11.38 10.39
C GLY A 49 -0.19 11.79 9.91
N ARG A 50 -1.11 10.82 9.71
CA ARG A 50 -2.50 11.02 9.25
C ARG A 50 -3.53 10.55 10.27
N THR A 51 -3.19 10.52 11.54
CA THR A 51 -4.10 10.16 12.62
C THR A 51 -5.39 10.98 12.55
N GLY A 52 -6.54 10.29 12.64
CA GLY A 52 -7.87 10.88 12.47
C GLY A 52 -8.32 11.05 11.01
N GLY A 53 -7.45 10.76 10.05
CA GLY A 53 -7.74 10.82 8.62
C GLY A 53 -8.32 9.54 8.04
N ARG A 54 -8.46 9.54 6.71
CA ARG A 54 -8.94 8.41 5.92
C ARG A 54 -7.80 7.80 5.12
N VAL A 55 -7.56 6.51 5.30
CA VAL A 55 -6.52 5.75 4.61
C VAL A 55 -7.16 4.78 3.63
N GLY A 56 -6.68 4.78 2.38
CA GLY A 56 -7.08 3.83 1.33
C GLY A 56 -5.92 2.93 0.92
N GLU A 57 -6.22 1.69 0.54
CA GLU A 57 -5.23 0.75 0.01
C GLU A 57 -5.84 -0.09 -1.10
N THR A 58 -5.14 -0.19 -2.24
CA THR A 58 -5.44 -1.19 -3.28
C THR A 58 -4.51 -2.39 -3.10
N GLY A 59 -5.07 -3.62 -3.10
CA GLY A 59 -4.29 -4.84 -2.92
C GLY A 59 -4.01 -5.18 -1.45
N THR A 60 -5.04 -5.53 -0.69
CA THR A 60 -4.91 -5.92 0.72
C THR A 60 -3.98 -7.12 0.92
N GLY A 61 -3.98 -8.07 -0.04
CA GLY A 61 -3.32 -9.36 0.14
C GLY A 61 -3.82 -10.07 1.40
N CYS A 62 -2.90 -10.52 2.23
CA CYS A 62 -3.22 -11.07 3.55
C CYS A 62 -3.18 -10.04 4.68
N GLY A 63 -3.20 -8.74 4.34
CA GLY A 63 -3.34 -7.65 5.29
C GLY A 63 -2.07 -7.21 5.99
N VAL A 64 -0.88 -7.57 5.50
CA VAL A 64 0.39 -7.22 6.17
C VAL A 64 0.64 -5.71 6.13
N GLY A 65 0.53 -5.06 4.94
CA GLY A 65 0.66 -3.60 4.80
C GLY A 65 -0.37 -2.85 5.63
N LEU A 66 -1.64 -3.28 5.54
CA LEU A 66 -2.73 -2.74 6.33
C LEU A 66 -2.48 -2.86 7.83
N ALA A 67 -1.95 -4.00 8.31
CA ALA A 67 -1.65 -4.22 9.72
C ALA A 67 -0.60 -3.24 10.24
N TRP A 68 0.46 -2.96 9.48
CA TRP A 68 1.45 -1.96 9.82
C TRP A 68 0.85 -0.57 10.00
N MET A 69 -0.07 -0.16 9.10
CA MET A 69 -0.72 1.15 9.16
C MET A 69 -1.71 1.24 10.33
N VAL A 70 -2.54 0.22 10.50
CA VAL A 70 -3.57 0.18 11.56
C VAL A 70 -2.95 0.19 12.94
N ASP A 71 -1.87 -0.56 13.14
CA ASP A 71 -1.18 -0.63 14.43
C ASP A 71 -0.49 0.68 14.83
N ALA A 72 -0.06 1.46 13.85
CA ALA A 72 0.60 2.75 14.08
C ALA A 72 -0.35 3.89 14.43
N THR A 73 -1.66 3.74 14.23
CA THR A 73 -2.66 4.82 14.37
C THR A 73 -3.61 4.60 15.54
N ASP A 74 -4.37 5.63 15.88
CA ASP A 74 -5.44 5.53 16.86
C ASP A 74 -6.79 5.13 16.20
N PRO A 75 -7.82 4.77 17.01
CA PRO A 75 -9.12 4.37 16.48
C PRO A 75 -9.91 5.43 15.73
N ALA A 76 -9.49 6.70 15.74
CA ALA A 76 -10.13 7.76 14.97
C ALA A 76 -9.75 7.71 13.48
N THR A 77 -8.66 7.01 13.14
CA THR A 77 -8.22 6.82 11.75
C THR A 77 -9.05 5.72 11.09
N THR A 78 -9.62 6.00 9.93
CA THR A 78 -10.45 5.04 9.20
C THR A 78 -9.68 4.45 8.01
N PHE A 79 -9.89 3.16 7.75
CA PHE A 79 -9.22 2.40 6.71
C PHE A 79 -10.22 1.73 5.78
N VAL A 80 -9.99 1.85 4.48
CA VAL A 80 -10.67 1.05 3.46
C VAL A 80 -9.59 0.42 2.58
N SER A 81 -9.55 -0.89 2.54
CA SER A 81 -8.64 -1.66 1.70
C SER A 81 -9.43 -2.61 0.81
N ILE A 82 -8.99 -2.84 -0.43
CA ILE A 82 -9.71 -3.66 -1.40
C ILE A 82 -8.81 -4.77 -1.95
N GLU A 83 -9.37 -5.99 -2.03
CA GLU A 83 -8.68 -7.19 -2.49
C GLU A 83 -9.55 -7.92 -3.52
N VAL A 84 -8.95 -8.29 -4.65
CA VAL A 84 -9.64 -8.95 -5.75
C VAL A 84 -9.92 -10.44 -5.49
N ASP A 85 -9.09 -11.10 -4.70
CA ASP A 85 -9.29 -12.50 -4.32
C ASP A 85 -10.23 -12.60 -3.12
N GLU A 86 -11.35 -13.30 -3.30
CA GLU A 86 -12.40 -13.45 -2.29
C GLU A 86 -11.87 -14.10 -1.00
N GLY A 87 -11.03 -15.12 -1.13
CA GLY A 87 -10.49 -15.85 0.02
C GLY A 87 -9.56 -14.99 0.86
N ARG A 88 -8.65 -14.21 0.21
CA ARG A 88 -7.78 -13.27 0.90
C ARG A 88 -8.56 -12.11 1.50
N ALA A 89 -9.54 -11.57 0.78
CA ALA A 89 -10.40 -10.50 1.31
C ALA A 89 -11.12 -10.95 2.58
N ALA A 90 -11.74 -12.13 2.57
CA ALA A 90 -12.45 -12.68 3.74
C ALA A 90 -11.50 -12.97 4.91
N ALA A 91 -10.33 -13.57 4.64
CA ALA A 91 -9.34 -13.87 5.67
C ALA A 91 -8.77 -12.59 6.32
N SER A 92 -8.45 -11.59 5.50
CA SER A 92 -7.97 -10.29 5.99
C SER A 92 -9.06 -9.54 6.75
N ALA A 93 -10.32 -9.54 6.28
CA ALA A 93 -11.44 -8.97 7.02
C ALA A 93 -11.60 -9.62 8.41
N GLY A 94 -11.41 -10.94 8.50
CA GLY A 94 -11.42 -11.68 9.77
C GLY A 94 -10.31 -11.21 10.73
N LEU A 95 -9.12 -10.91 10.21
CA LEU A 95 -7.99 -10.40 11.01
C LEU A 95 -8.32 -9.06 11.68
N PHE A 96 -9.08 -8.20 11.00
CA PHE A 96 -9.46 -6.87 11.50
C PHE A 96 -10.87 -6.81 12.12
N ALA A 97 -11.54 -7.95 12.35
CA ALA A 97 -12.93 -7.99 12.81
C ALA A 97 -13.19 -7.23 14.14
N SER A 98 -12.20 -7.15 15.02
CA SER A 98 -12.28 -6.37 16.27
C SER A 98 -11.99 -4.87 16.13
N ARG A 99 -11.78 -4.38 14.91
CA ARG A 99 -11.39 -3.00 14.59
C ARG A 99 -12.42 -2.34 13.66
N PRO A 100 -13.51 -1.77 14.20
CA PRO A 100 -14.62 -1.26 13.39
C PRO A 100 -14.25 -0.12 12.43
N GLN A 101 -13.11 0.54 12.66
CA GLN A 101 -12.55 1.57 11.77
C GLN A 101 -11.88 1.00 10.52
N VAL A 102 -11.70 -0.33 10.41
CA VAL A 102 -11.05 -1.00 9.29
C VAL A 102 -12.09 -1.76 8.46
N ARG A 103 -12.14 -1.50 7.17
CA ARG A 103 -12.99 -2.21 6.21
C ARG A 103 -12.11 -2.82 5.13
N VAL A 104 -12.18 -4.14 4.99
CA VAL A 104 -11.62 -4.86 3.86
C VAL A 104 -12.76 -5.23 2.91
N LEU A 105 -12.65 -4.83 1.67
CA LEU A 105 -13.64 -5.05 0.61
C LEU A 105 -13.12 -6.13 -0.35
N HIS A 106 -14.02 -7.00 -0.79
CA HIS A 106 -13.77 -7.88 -1.93
C HIS A 106 -14.18 -7.17 -3.22
N GLY A 107 -13.28 -7.06 -4.17
CA GLY A 107 -13.57 -6.46 -5.47
C GLY A 107 -12.36 -5.99 -6.23
N ASP A 108 -12.61 -5.44 -7.42
CA ASP A 108 -11.59 -4.79 -8.24
C ASP A 108 -11.11 -3.49 -7.57
N TRP A 109 -9.82 -3.18 -7.71
CA TRP A 109 -9.18 -2.02 -7.10
C TRP A 109 -9.85 -0.69 -7.48
N THR A 110 -10.46 -0.59 -8.66
CA THR A 110 -11.16 0.62 -9.11
C THR A 110 -12.34 1.01 -8.21
N GLY A 111 -12.96 0.02 -7.53
CA GLY A 111 -14.03 0.25 -6.57
C GLY A 111 -13.61 1.07 -5.34
N LEU A 112 -12.32 1.16 -5.05
CA LEU A 112 -11.82 1.98 -3.95
C LEU A 112 -12.10 3.48 -4.15
N ALA A 113 -12.23 3.94 -5.41
CA ALA A 113 -12.52 5.34 -5.74
C ALA A 113 -13.80 5.88 -5.06
N GLU A 114 -14.81 5.03 -4.85
CA GLU A 114 -16.08 5.41 -4.23
C GLU A 114 -15.92 5.80 -2.75
N HIS A 115 -14.80 5.46 -2.14
CA HIS A 115 -14.50 5.68 -0.73
C HIS A 115 -13.54 6.85 -0.49
N GLY A 116 -13.01 7.49 -1.55
CA GLY A 116 -12.15 8.67 -1.48
C GLY A 116 -12.90 9.98 -1.12
N PRO A 117 -12.22 11.12 -1.09
CA PRO A 117 -10.77 11.22 -1.18
C PRO A 117 -10.07 10.75 0.10
N PHE A 118 -8.84 10.25 -0.05
CA PHE A 118 -8.02 9.75 1.05
C PHE A 118 -6.97 10.78 1.50
N ASP A 119 -6.61 10.76 2.78
CA ASP A 119 -5.49 11.53 3.33
C ASP A 119 -4.16 10.77 3.16
N LEU A 120 -4.23 9.44 3.11
CA LEU A 120 -3.15 8.56 2.69
C LEU A 120 -3.74 7.49 1.76
N LEU A 121 -3.18 7.34 0.57
CA LEU A 121 -3.54 6.32 -0.39
C LEU A 121 -2.33 5.46 -0.71
N VAL A 122 -2.46 4.15 -0.52
CA VAL A 122 -1.42 3.16 -0.85
C VAL A 122 -1.86 2.37 -2.07
N LEU A 123 -1.09 2.44 -3.14
CA LEU A 123 -1.31 1.63 -4.35
C LEU A 123 -0.34 0.44 -4.31
N ASP A 124 -0.77 -0.66 -3.72
CA ASP A 124 -0.04 -1.92 -3.68
C ASP A 124 -0.53 -2.90 -4.76
N GLY A 125 -1.83 -3.02 -4.93
CA GLY A 125 -2.46 -3.83 -5.98
C GLY A 125 -2.44 -3.16 -7.35
N GLY A 126 -3.48 -2.36 -7.65
CA GLY A 126 -3.66 -1.70 -8.95
C GLY A 126 -3.64 -0.17 -8.86
N GLY A 127 -3.66 0.48 -10.05
CA GLY A 127 -3.65 1.94 -10.20
C GLY A 127 -2.27 2.57 -10.31
N LYS A 128 -1.21 1.76 -10.35
CA LYS A 128 0.19 2.23 -10.44
C LYS A 128 0.64 2.60 -11.86
N GLY A 129 0.02 2.04 -12.88
CA GLY A 129 0.41 2.27 -14.27
C GLY A 129 1.63 1.46 -14.71
N LYS A 130 1.98 0.39 -14.02
CA LYS A 130 3.08 -0.50 -14.41
C LYS A 130 2.76 -1.28 -15.68
N ASP A 131 1.50 -1.60 -15.90
CA ASP A 131 0.95 -2.07 -17.16
C ASP A 131 -0.12 -1.06 -17.61
N PRO A 132 0.15 -0.26 -18.67
CA PRO A 132 -0.77 0.82 -19.06
C PRO A 132 -2.12 0.32 -19.60
N VAL A 133 -2.24 -0.98 -19.94
CA VAL A 133 -3.47 -1.60 -20.42
C VAL A 133 -4.24 -2.31 -19.32
N ALA A 134 -3.55 -3.18 -18.56
CA ALA A 134 -4.17 -3.99 -17.51
C ALA A 134 -4.26 -3.25 -16.17
N ASP A 135 -3.35 -2.30 -15.93
CA ASP A 135 -3.25 -1.52 -14.70
C ASP A 135 -2.95 -0.05 -15.00
N PRO A 136 -3.89 0.72 -15.61
CA PRO A 136 -3.66 2.12 -15.93
C PRO A 136 -3.46 2.96 -14.65
N PRO A 137 -2.57 3.99 -14.69
CA PRO A 137 -2.37 4.84 -13.54
C PRO A 137 -3.64 5.66 -13.25
N ILE A 138 -3.96 5.81 -11.96
CA ILE A 138 -5.05 6.70 -11.57
C ILE A 138 -4.63 8.18 -11.72
N ASP A 139 -5.61 9.06 -11.88
CA ASP A 139 -5.40 10.50 -11.62
C ASP A 139 -5.68 10.79 -10.12
N PRO A 140 -4.64 11.10 -9.33
CA PRO A 140 -4.82 11.34 -7.90
C PRO A 140 -5.76 12.51 -7.59
N ALA A 141 -5.93 13.45 -8.55
CA ALA A 141 -6.83 14.59 -8.40
C ALA A 141 -8.30 14.26 -8.70
N ALA A 142 -8.58 13.13 -9.35
CA ALA A 142 -9.93 12.71 -9.71
C ALA A 142 -10.69 12.02 -8.55
N GLY A 143 -10.67 12.60 -7.36
CA GLY A 143 -11.40 12.10 -6.20
C GLY A 143 -10.67 11.05 -5.35
N TRP A 144 -9.47 10.63 -5.76
CA TRP A 144 -8.72 9.61 -5.03
C TRP A 144 -8.00 10.17 -3.80
N LEU A 145 -7.34 11.31 -3.93
CA LEU A 145 -6.48 11.86 -2.89
C LEU A 145 -6.96 13.24 -2.49
N ALA A 146 -7.02 13.54 -1.20
CA ALA A 146 -7.31 14.88 -0.70
C ALA A 146 -6.14 15.84 -1.02
N VAL A 147 -6.42 17.14 -1.16
CA VAL A 147 -5.34 18.14 -1.23
C VAL A 147 -4.57 18.11 0.10
N GLY A 148 -3.24 18.02 0.04
CA GLY A 148 -2.39 17.77 1.20
C GLY A 148 -2.30 16.29 1.59
N GLY A 149 -3.02 15.38 0.91
CA GLY A 149 -2.93 13.93 1.08
C GLY A 149 -1.64 13.36 0.50
N LEU A 150 -1.22 12.22 1.03
CA LEU A 150 -0.07 11.45 0.56
C LEU A 150 -0.50 10.25 -0.27
N ILE A 151 0.24 9.98 -1.33
CA ILE A 151 0.16 8.74 -2.09
C ILE A 151 1.46 7.96 -1.97
N VAL A 152 1.36 6.65 -1.84
CA VAL A 152 2.48 5.71 -1.79
C VAL A 152 2.29 4.66 -2.85
N LEU A 153 3.30 4.47 -3.68
CA LEU A 153 3.33 3.43 -4.71
C LEU A 153 4.52 2.53 -4.42
N ASP A 154 4.25 1.28 -4.14
CA ASP A 154 5.33 0.35 -3.82
C ASP A 154 5.77 -0.54 -4.99
N ASP A 155 6.69 -1.47 -4.72
CA ASP A 155 7.21 -2.46 -5.67
C ASP A 155 7.92 -1.88 -6.91
N PHE A 156 8.55 -0.72 -6.80
CA PHE A 156 9.47 -0.28 -7.84
C PHE A 156 10.86 -0.90 -7.66
N ILE A 157 11.47 -1.30 -8.78
CA ILE A 157 12.91 -1.58 -8.80
C ILE A 157 13.62 -0.22 -8.74
N PRO A 158 14.59 -0.01 -7.83
CA PRO A 158 15.25 1.29 -7.71
C PRO A 158 15.86 1.78 -9.02
N ALA A 159 15.76 3.06 -9.30
CA ALA A 159 16.32 3.65 -10.51
C ALA A 159 17.82 3.33 -10.64
N GLY A 160 18.24 2.89 -11.85
CA GLY A 160 19.62 2.49 -12.14
C GLY A 160 19.91 1.00 -11.89
N GLU A 161 19.02 0.24 -11.28
CA GLU A 161 19.17 -1.20 -11.13
C GLU A 161 18.67 -1.98 -12.36
N PRO A 162 19.16 -3.20 -12.60
CA PRO A 162 18.63 -4.06 -13.68
C PRO A 162 17.11 -4.27 -13.57
N GLY A 163 16.40 -4.09 -14.67
CA GLY A 163 14.93 -4.18 -14.73
C GLY A 163 14.18 -2.88 -14.39
N ALA A 164 14.84 -1.85 -13.87
CA ALA A 164 14.19 -0.59 -13.50
C ALA A 164 13.48 0.08 -14.69
N ALA A 165 14.05 -0.06 -15.90
CA ALA A 165 13.51 0.54 -17.13
C ALA A 165 12.11 0.03 -17.50
N GLU A 166 11.72 -1.17 -17.06
CA GLU A 166 10.39 -1.73 -17.30
C GLU A 166 9.28 -0.86 -16.68
N HIS A 167 9.58 -0.11 -15.64
CA HIS A 167 8.65 0.76 -14.93
C HIS A 167 8.90 2.26 -15.16
N ASP A 168 9.75 2.65 -16.10
CA ASP A 168 10.12 4.06 -16.30
C ASP A 168 8.93 4.94 -16.72
N ALA A 169 7.99 4.41 -17.47
CA ALA A 169 6.79 5.16 -17.86
C ALA A 169 5.92 5.48 -16.64
N ALA A 170 5.66 4.47 -15.79
CA ALA A 170 4.93 4.66 -14.53
C ALA A 170 5.70 5.61 -13.60
N ARG A 171 7.01 5.42 -13.45
CA ARG A 171 7.87 6.27 -12.61
C ARG A 171 7.78 7.74 -13.03
N ARG A 172 7.92 8.05 -14.33
CA ARG A 172 7.78 9.42 -14.85
C ARG A 172 6.39 9.98 -14.64
N HIS A 173 5.33 9.17 -14.87
CA HIS A 173 3.96 9.60 -14.62
C HIS A 173 3.80 10.15 -13.21
N TRP A 174 4.32 9.46 -12.21
CA TRP A 174 4.15 9.84 -10.81
C TRP A 174 5.10 10.95 -10.36
N LEU A 175 6.37 10.91 -10.77
CA LEU A 175 7.36 11.92 -10.37
C LEU A 175 7.10 13.28 -11.03
N ASP A 176 6.58 13.28 -12.26
CA ASP A 176 6.32 14.50 -13.04
C ASP A 176 4.85 14.94 -13.01
N HIS A 177 4.01 14.26 -12.20
CA HIS A 177 2.57 14.54 -12.17
C HIS A 177 2.26 15.95 -11.68
N PRO A 178 1.48 16.77 -12.45
CA PRO A 178 1.31 18.20 -12.15
C PRO A 178 0.60 18.49 -10.82
N ALA A 179 -0.21 17.54 -10.29
CA ALA A 179 -0.89 17.69 -9.01
C ALA A 179 -0.05 17.22 -7.83
N LEU A 180 1.14 16.61 -8.04
CA LEU A 180 1.96 16.04 -6.99
C LEU A 180 3.30 16.74 -6.82
N LYS A 181 3.84 16.68 -5.62
CA LYS A 181 5.28 16.74 -5.33
C LYS A 181 5.70 15.36 -4.87
N ALA A 182 6.46 14.66 -5.71
CA ALA A 182 6.79 13.26 -5.49
C ALA A 182 8.30 13.01 -5.52
N THR A 183 8.71 11.92 -4.88
CA THR A 183 10.09 11.44 -4.88
C THR A 183 10.10 9.91 -4.79
N GLU A 184 11.14 9.29 -5.34
CA GLU A 184 11.43 7.86 -5.14
C GLU A 184 12.34 7.69 -3.91
N LEU A 185 11.97 6.76 -3.05
CA LEU A 185 12.74 6.34 -1.89
C LEU A 185 13.24 4.91 -2.11
N ARG A 186 14.56 4.72 -2.04
CA ARG A 186 15.16 3.38 -2.07
C ARG A 186 15.12 2.79 -0.67
N LEU A 187 14.33 1.75 -0.47
CA LEU A 187 14.15 1.09 0.84
C LEU A 187 15.15 -0.03 1.06
N THR A 188 15.44 -0.79 0.00
CA THR A 188 16.45 -1.86 0.00
C THR A 188 17.26 -1.80 -1.30
N PRO A 189 18.27 -2.63 -1.50
CA PRO A 189 18.97 -2.70 -2.78
C PRO A 189 18.06 -3.02 -3.97
N THR A 190 16.95 -3.73 -3.75
CA THR A 190 16.04 -4.21 -4.81
C THR A 190 14.64 -3.63 -4.74
N LEU A 191 14.32 -2.82 -3.72
CA LEU A 191 13.00 -2.24 -3.51
C LEU A 191 13.06 -0.72 -3.41
N ALA A 192 12.24 -0.05 -4.21
CA ALA A 192 11.95 1.37 -4.08
C ALA A 192 10.43 1.60 -4.00
N THR A 193 10.06 2.71 -3.41
CA THR A 193 8.70 3.21 -3.34
C THR A 193 8.66 4.67 -3.78
N ILE A 194 7.57 5.10 -4.41
CA ILE A 194 7.35 6.51 -4.72
C ILE A 194 6.37 7.06 -3.69
N VAL A 195 6.74 8.20 -3.10
CA VAL A 195 5.87 8.96 -2.19
C VAL A 195 5.57 10.31 -2.81
N GLY A 196 4.29 10.66 -2.90
CA GLY A 196 3.84 11.92 -3.46
C GLY A 196 2.89 12.65 -2.51
N LEU A 197 3.02 13.98 -2.45
CA LEU A 197 2.10 14.88 -1.76
C LEU A 197 1.22 15.59 -2.79
N ARG A 198 -0.11 15.51 -2.67
CA ARG A 198 -1.01 16.28 -3.53
C ARG A 198 -0.99 17.76 -3.12
N VAL A 199 -0.67 18.64 -4.08
CA VAL A 199 -0.53 20.09 -3.83
C VAL A 199 -1.67 20.93 -4.43
N ARG A 200 -2.51 20.33 -5.30
CA ARG A 200 -3.65 21.00 -5.92
C ARG A 200 -4.68 20.02 -6.47
#